data_15ce56b00f8ea8c2f133a277db26b608
#
_entry.id   15ce56b00f8ea8c2f133a277db26b608
#
_cell.length_a   1.000
_cell.length_b   1.000
_cell.length_c   1.000
_cell.angle_alpha   90.00
_cell.angle_beta   90.00
_cell.angle_gamma   90.00
#
_symmetry.space_group_name_H-M   'P 1'
#
loop_
_entity.id
_entity.type
_entity.pdbx_description
1 polymer ?
#
loop_
_entity_poly.entity_id
_entity_poly.type
_entity_poly.pdbx_seq_one_letter_code
_entity_poly.pdbx_strand_id
1 'polypeptide(L)'
;MKYTLAFACSQDGFIAKHSKDNPFEWTSEEDQNHFRTLISENEWQVMGRTTHELNPNHNRKRIVFSRQYKEIELIKKDIPDQFYFNPDLHQMSDFEKICSGNILILGGTSVHDFFIYAELVDTIHITIEPHTFNGGVRAFSYINFKDYKPYFLSKNYSYEEKTLNNNGSILISFNKNS
;
A
#
# COMPACT_ATOMS: atom_id res chain seq x y z
N MET A 1 -15.35 -0.51 8.41
CA MET A 1 -14.09 -0.93 7.78
C MET A 1 -13.52 0.28 7.07
N LYS A 2 -12.27 0.65 7.30
CA LYS A 2 -11.60 1.77 6.64
C LYS A 2 -10.39 1.23 5.86
N TYR A 3 -10.22 1.72 4.64
CA TYR A 3 -9.14 1.33 3.75
C TYR A 3 -8.12 2.48 3.64
N THR A 4 -6.91 2.25 4.15
CA THR A 4 -5.80 3.20 4.08
C THR A 4 -4.72 2.65 3.14
N LEU A 5 -4.38 3.38 2.10
CA LEU A 5 -3.30 3.04 1.18
C LEU A 5 -2.06 3.85 1.55
N ALA A 6 -0.91 3.21 1.69
CA ALA A 6 0.32 3.90 2.07
C ALA A 6 1.54 3.36 1.33
N PHE A 7 2.36 4.26 0.82
CA PHE A 7 3.66 3.95 0.24
C PHE A 7 4.61 5.15 0.28
N ALA A 8 5.91 4.84 0.26
CA ALA A 8 6.94 5.82 -0.04
C ALA A 8 7.34 5.74 -1.53
N CYS A 9 7.72 6.85 -2.12
CA CYS A 9 8.27 6.90 -3.47
C CYS A 9 9.44 7.87 -3.57
N SER A 10 10.26 7.68 -4.61
CA SER A 10 11.27 8.65 -5.01
C SER A 10 10.61 9.93 -5.54
N GLN A 11 11.38 11.02 -5.63
CA GLN A 11 10.86 12.29 -6.17
C GLN A 11 10.49 12.23 -7.67
N ASP A 12 10.89 11.18 -8.39
CA ASP A 12 10.48 10.86 -9.75
C ASP A 12 9.39 9.76 -9.81
N GLY A 13 8.80 9.37 -8.66
CA GLY A 13 7.55 8.63 -8.55
C GLY A 13 7.65 7.11 -8.55
N PHE A 14 8.80 6.53 -8.25
CA PHE A 14 8.98 5.08 -8.16
C PHE A 14 8.97 4.59 -6.72
N ILE A 15 8.25 3.51 -6.46
CA ILE A 15 8.13 2.88 -5.13
C ILE A 15 9.26 1.88 -4.84
N ALA A 16 10.02 1.51 -5.84
CA ALA A 16 11.17 0.63 -5.76
C ALA A 16 12.04 0.77 -7.01
N LYS A 17 13.35 0.51 -6.90
CA LYS A 17 14.27 0.42 -8.05
C LYS A 17 14.03 -0.85 -8.86
N HIS A 18 13.67 -1.93 -8.19
CA HIS A 18 13.32 -3.23 -8.76
C HIS A 18 12.38 -4.00 -7.79
N SER A 19 11.80 -5.09 -8.24
CA SER A 19 10.77 -5.84 -7.50
C SER A 19 11.20 -6.39 -6.13
N LYS A 20 12.49 -6.49 -5.86
CA LYS A 20 13.06 -6.98 -4.59
C LYS A 20 13.74 -5.87 -3.78
N ASP A 21 13.53 -4.62 -4.15
CA ASP A 21 14.06 -3.47 -3.41
C ASP A 21 13.41 -3.36 -2.03
N ASN A 22 14.21 -2.99 -1.03
CA ASN A 22 13.74 -2.83 0.34
C ASN A 22 13.56 -1.34 0.65
N PRO A 23 12.34 -0.84 0.82
CA PRO A 23 12.10 0.58 1.11
C PRO A 23 12.82 1.10 2.37
N PHE A 24 13.04 0.25 3.37
CA PHE A 24 13.74 0.65 4.61
C PHE A 24 15.20 1.05 4.42
N GLU A 25 15.79 0.74 3.25
CA GLU A 25 17.17 1.13 2.94
C GLU A 25 17.29 2.57 2.43
N TRP A 26 16.20 3.17 1.98
CA TRP A 26 16.23 4.50 1.37
C TRP A 26 15.13 5.47 1.87
N THR A 27 14.19 5.02 2.68
CA THR A 27 13.21 5.90 3.32
C THR A 27 13.76 6.52 4.60
N SER A 28 13.31 7.73 4.92
CA SER A 28 13.69 8.46 6.12
C SER A 28 13.17 7.80 7.40
N GLU A 29 13.79 8.13 8.53
CA GLU A 29 13.30 7.66 9.83
C GLU A 29 11.87 8.16 10.12
N GLU A 30 11.56 9.38 9.69
CA GLU A 30 10.24 9.99 9.85
C GLU A 30 9.18 9.23 9.06
N ASP A 31 9.49 8.80 7.82
CA ASP A 31 8.61 7.92 7.04
C ASP A 31 8.40 6.58 7.74
N GLN A 32 9.48 5.96 8.20
CA GLN A 32 9.41 4.68 8.89
C GLN A 32 8.59 4.76 10.18
N ASN A 33 8.69 5.87 10.92
CA ASN A 33 7.88 6.11 12.12
C ASN A 33 6.41 6.33 11.76
N HIS A 34 6.12 7.10 10.72
CA HIS A 34 4.76 7.26 10.19
C HIS A 34 4.17 5.91 9.78
N PHE A 35 4.95 5.10 9.06
CA PHE A 35 4.55 3.76 8.64
C PHE A 35 4.25 2.83 9.83
N ARG A 36 5.07 2.85 10.89
CA ARG A 36 4.81 2.09 12.13
C ARG A 36 3.50 2.52 12.80
N THR A 37 3.19 3.81 12.79
CA THR A 37 1.90 4.34 13.28
C THR A 37 0.75 3.78 12.48
N LEU A 38 0.80 3.84 11.14
CA LEU A 38 -0.23 3.28 10.28
C LEU A 38 -0.43 1.76 10.51
N ILE A 39 0.66 1.02 10.71
CA ILE A 39 0.58 -0.41 11.07
C ILE A 39 -0.17 -0.61 12.40
N SER A 40 0.05 0.24 13.40
CA SER A 40 -0.60 0.10 14.71
C SER A 40 -2.10 0.48 14.69
N GLU A 41 -2.50 1.35 13.77
CA GLU A 41 -3.88 1.83 13.62
C GLU A 41 -4.75 0.92 12.74
N ASN A 42 -4.13 -0.02 12.02
CA ASN A 42 -4.80 -0.90 11.09
C ASN A 42 -4.61 -2.37 11.48
N GLU A 43 -5.72 -3.08 11.57
CA GLU A 43 -5.72 -4.48 12.03
C GLU A 43 -5.15 -5.43 10.97
N TRP A 44 -5.48 -5.21 9.70
CA TRP A 44 -5.08 -6.04 8.58
C TRP A 44 -4.12 -5.30 7.63
N GLN A 45 -3.22 -6.06 7.04
CA GLN A 45 -2.30 -5.60 6.00
C GLN A 45 -2.56 -6.35 4.70
N VAL A 46 -2.67 -5.62 3.60
CA VAL A 46 -2.81 -6.21 2.26
C VAL A 46 -1.59 -5.91 1.42
N MET A 47 -1.01 -6.93 0.83
CA MET A 47 0.21 -6.80 0.02
C MET A 47 0.30 -7.88 -1.06
N GLY A 48 1.16 -7.67 -2.03
CA GLY A 48 1.53 -8.70 -2.98
C GLY A 48 2.50 -9.73 -2.39
N ARG A 49 2.60 -10.89 -3.03
CA ARG A 49 3.43 -12.00 -2.58
C ARG A 49 4.90 -11.61 -2.39
N THR A 50 5.50 -10.89 -3.33
CA THR A 50 6.91 -10.46 -3.24
C THR A 50 7.16 -9.64 -1.99
N THR A 51 6.29 -8.69 -1.67
CA THR A 51 6.39 -7.86 -0.47
C THR A 51 6.28 -8.71 0.80
N HIS A 52 5.39 -9.69 0.82
CA HIS A 52 5.22 -10.61 1.94
C HIS A 52 6.47 -11.49 2.16
N GLU A 53 7.03 -12.06 1.09
CA GLU A 53 8.21 -12.92 1.13
C GLU A 53 9.48 -12.17 1.58
N LEU A 54 9.63 -10.91 1.17
CA LEU A 54 10.75 -10.06 1.59
C LEU A 54 10.66 -9.61 3.05
N ASN A 55 9.46 -9.49 3.60
CA ASN A 55 9.22 -9.00 4.95
C ASN A 55 8.27 -9.94 5.72
N PRO A 56 8.68 -11.18 6.00
CA PRO A 56 7.86 -12.12 6.73
C PRO A 56 7.63 -11.62 8.17
N ASN A 57 6.38 -11.67 8.62
CA ASN A 57 6.02 -11.31 10.00
C ASN A 57 4.82 -12.15 10.44
N HIS A 58 5.05 -13.10 11.33
CA HIS A 58 4.04 -14.05 11.77
C HIS A 58 3.02 -13.47 12.77
N ASN A 59 3.29 -12.30 13.32
CA ASN A 59 2.44 -11.65 14.31
C ASN A 59 1.46 -10.63 13.70
N ARG A 60 1.34 -10.60 12.36
CA ARG A 60 0.46 -9.64 11.66
C ARG A 60 -0.63 -10.37 10.89
N LYS A 61 -1.84 -9.82 10.90
CA LYS A 61 -2.92 -10.29 10.04
C LYS A 61 -2.68 -9.79 8.62
N ARG A 62 -2.65 -10.69 7.65
CA ARG A 62 -2.28 -10.38 6.27
C ARG A 62 -3.18 -11.05 5.25
N ILE A 63 -3.54 -10.29 4.24
CA ILE A 63 -4.06 -10.81 2.98
C ILE A 63 -2.98 -10.62 1.91
N VAL A 64 -2.52 -11.70 1.32
CA VAL A 64 -1.44 -11.72 0.34
C VAL A 64 -2.03 -12.03 -1.04
N PHE A 65 -2.00 -11.04 -1.93
CA PHE A 65 -2.48 -11.21 -3.29
C PHE A 65 -1.53 -12.10 -4.10
N SER A 66 -2.08 -13.21 -4.60
CA SER A 66 -1.33 -14.16 -5.42
C SER A 66 -2.23 -14.89 -6.41
N ARG A 67 -1.91 -14.80 -7.70
CA ARG A 67 -2.61 -15.52 -8.78
C ARG A 67 -2.26 -17.00 -8.87
N GLN A 68 -1.30 -17.48 -8.08
CA GLN A 68 -0.89 -18.88 -8.04
C GLN A 68 -1.87 -19.78 -7.28
N TYR A 69 -2.64 -19.20 -6.37
CA TYR A 69 -3.58 -19.92 -5.53
C TYR A 69 -5.00 -19.71 -6.04
N LYS A 70 -5.76 -20.81 -6.20
CA LYS A 70 -7.14 -20.75 -6.70
C LYS A 70 -8.12 -20.46 -5.57
N GLU A 71 -7.89 -21.03 -4.41
CA GLU A 71 -8.75 -20.90 -3.23
C GLU A 71 -8.16 -19.87 -2.25
N ILE A 72 -9.01 -19.36 -1.38
CA ILE A 72 -8.57 -18.57 -0.23
C ILE A 72 -8.09 -19.55 0.81
N GLU A 73 -6.79 -19.55 1.09
CA GLU A 73 -6.18 -20.51 2.00
C GLU A 73 -5.15 -19.88 2.92
N LEU A 74 -4.96 -20.48 4.09
CA LEU A 74 -3.92 -20.07 5.02
C LEU A 74 -2.52 -20.23 4.39
N ILE A 75 -1.69 -19.20 4.54
CA ILE A 75 -0.30 -19.21 4.06
C ILE A 75 0.49 -20.31 4.78
N LYS A 76 0.27 -20.45 6.11
CA LYS A 76 0.79 -21.53 6.93
C LYS A 76 -0.27 -21.96 7.93
N LYS A 77 -0.38 -23.25 8.17
CA LYS A 77 -1.39 -23.83 9.08
C LYS A 77 -1.24 -23.40 10.54
N ASP A 78 -0.03 -23.10 10.97
CA ASP A 78 0.33 -22.67 12.32
C ASP A 78 0.30 -21.15 12.52
N ILE A 79 0.04 -20.39 11.46
CA ILE A 79 -0.08 -18.94 11.51
C ILE A 79 -1.52 -18.57 11.13
N PRO A 80 -2.38 -18.30 12.10
CA PRO A 80 -3.73 -17.81 11.82
C PRO A 80 -3.68 -16.42 11.22
N ASP A 81 -4.76 -16.01 10.55
CA ASP A 81 -4.94 -14.67 10.03
C ASP A 81 -3.91 -14.23 8.95
N GLN A 82 -3.33 -15.20 8.22
CA GLN A 82 -2.55 -14.92 7.01
C GLN A 82 -3.06 -15.78 5.85
N PHE A 83 -3.61 -15.13 4.82
CA PHE A 83 -4.30 -15.81 3.73
C PHE A 83 -3.74 -15.40 2.37
N TYR A 84 -3.66 -16.37 1.43
CA TYR A 84 -3.57 -16.05 0.01
C TYR A 84 -4.97 -15.68 -0.52
N PHE A 85 -4.99 -14.67 -1.36
CA PHE A 85 -6.20 -14.18 -2.03
C PHE A 85 -5.90 -13.96 -3.51
N ASN A 86 -6.69 -14.58 -4.39
CA ASN A 86 -6.56 -14.39 -5.82
C ASN A 86 -7.59 -13.36 -6.31
N PRO A 87 -7.16 -12.14 -6.67
CA PRO A 87 -8.08 -11.06 -7.06
C PRO A 87 -8.77 -11.30 -8.41
N ASP A 88 -8.29 -12.26 -9.21
CA ASP A 88 -8.90 -12.62 -10.49
C ASP A 88 -10.05 -13.64 -10.33
N LEU A 89 -10.12 -14.34 -9.20
CA LEU A 89 -11.09 -15.41 -8.93
C LEU A 89 -12.07 -15.08 -7.80
N HIS A 90 -11.73 -14.16 -6.90
CA HIS A 90 -12.53 -13.83 -5.73
C HIS A 90 -12.96 -12.36 -5.74
N GLN A 91 -14.12 -12.10 -5.16
CA GLN A 91 -14.72 -10.77 -5.09
C GLN A 91 -14.41 -10.08 -3.75
N MET A 92 -14.68 -8.78 -3.68
CA MET A 92 -14.55 -8.02 -2.42
C MET A 92 -15.41 -8.59 -1.30
N SER A 93 -16.60 -9.14 -1.60
CA SER A 93 -17.43 -9.80 -0.59
C SER A 93 -16.76 -11.02 0.05
N ASP A 94 -15.85 -11.70 -0.65
CA ASP A 94 -15.08 -12.81 -0.10
C ASP A 94 -13.92 -12.28 0.77
N PHE A 95 -13.31 -11.19 0.34
CA PHE A 95 -12.31 -10.48 1.13
C PHE A 95 -12.89 -10.00 2.47
N GLU A 96 -14.07 -9.39 2.46
CA GLU A 96 -14.75 -8.87 3.65
C GLU A 96 -15.21 -9.96 4.63
N LYS A 97 -15.35 -11.21 4.19
CA LYS A 97 -15.62 -12.36 5.08
C LYS A 97 -14.38 -12.79 5.87
N ILE A 98 -13.18 -12.54 5.34
CA ILE A 98 -11.93 -12.95 5.97
C ILE A 98 -11.48 -11.92 6.99
N CYS A 99 -11.59 -10.63 6.64
CA CYS A 99 -11.06 -9.56 7.44
C CYS A 99 -12.14 -8.59 7.93
N SER A 100 -11.96 -8.13 9.16
CA SER A 100 -12.77 -7.11 9.80
C SER A 100 -11.87 -6.01 10.37
N GLY A 101 -12.41 -4.82 10.59
CA GLY A 101 -11.62 -3.70 11.10
C GLY A 101 -10.93 -2.89 10.00
N ASN A 102 -9.90 -2.15 10.36
CA ASN A 102 -9.19 -1.26 9.45
C ASN A 102 -8.12 -2.00 8.67
N ILE A 103 -7.95 -1.61 7.41
CA ILE A 103 -7.08 -2.28 6.44
C ILE A 103 -6.03 -1.31 5.92
N LEU A 104 -4.77 -1.70 6.03
CA LEU A 104 -3.63 -1.00 5.45
C LEU A 104 -3.17 -1.69 4.16
N ILE A 105 -3.26 -0.98 3.05
CA ILE A 105 -2.88 -1.44 1.71
C ILE A 105 -1.43 -1.01 1.46
N LEU A 106 -0.53 -2.00 1.35
CA LEU A 106 0.92 -1.78 1.26
C LEU A 106 1.51 -1.96 -0.14
N GLY A 107 0.74 -2.48 -1.06
CA GLY A 107 1.20 -2.62 -2.45
C GLY A 107 1.79 -4.00 -2.75
N GLY A 108 2.50 -4.23 -3.89
CA GLY A 108 2.85 -3.28 -4.95
C GLY A 108 1.75 -2.83 -5.90
N THR A 109 2.17 -2.44 -7.10
CA THR A 109 1.34 -1.81 -8.13
C THR A 109 -0.01 -2.48 -8.34
N SER A 110 -0.04 -3.78 -8.56
CA SER A 110 -1.30 -4.51 -8.82
C SER A 110 -2.27 -4.51 -7.64
N VAL A 111 -1.75 -4.44 -6.41
CA VAL A 111 -2.57 -4.33 -5.20
C VAL A 111 -3.13 -2.92 -5.09
N HIS A 112 -2.32 -1.90 -5.31
CA HIS A 112 -2.77 -0.50 -5.35
C HIS A 112 -3.86 -0.31 -6.40
N ASP A 113 -3.62 -0.77 -7.64
CA ASP A 113 -4.57 -0.66 -8.73
C ASP A 113 -5.92 -1.31 -8.38
N PHE A 114 -5.90 -2.51 -7.79
CA PHE A 114 -7.12 -3.22 -7.41
C PHE A 114 -8.02 -2.38 -6.49
N PHE A 115 -7.46 -1.79 -5.44
CA PHE A 115 -8.25 -1.00 -4.49
C PHE A 115 -8.66 0.36 -5.03
N ILE A 116 -7.82 1.01 -5.84
CA ILE A 116 -8.16 2.29 -6.48
C ILE A 116 -9.24 2.11 -7.54
N TYR A 117 -9.17 1.06 -8.37
CA TYR A 117 -10.22 0.75 -9.37
C TYR A 117 -11.56 0.43 -8.72
N ALA A 118 -11.54 -0.26 -7.59
CA ALA A 118 -12.74 -0.56 -6.82
C ALA A 118 -13.31 0.64 -6.05
N GLU A 119 -12.63 1.80 -6.07
CA GLU A 119 -13.01 3.05 -5.37
C GLU A 119 -13.19 2.87 -3.86
N LEU A 120 -12.47 1.92 -3.26
CA LEU A 120 -12.61 1.53 -1.84
C LEU A 120 -11.71 2.32 -0.89
N VAL A 121 -10.70 3.02 -1.40
CA VAL A 121 -9.70 3.67 -0.55
C VAL A 121 -10.27 4.94 0.09
N ASP A 122 -10.23 5.03 1.42
CA ASP A 122 -10.68 6.19 2.18
C ASP A 122 -9.57 7.22 2.37
N THR A 123 -8.35 6.74 2.61
CA THR A 123 -7.19 7.62 2.84
C THR A 123 -5.97 7.08 2.10
N ILE A 124 -5.20 7.99 1.50
CA ILE A 124 -3.94 7.66 0.81
C ILE A 124 -2.83 8.49 1.45
N HIS A 125 -1.77 7.82 1.89
CA HIS A 125 -0.54 8.45 2.39
C HIS A 125 0.61 8.14 1.44
N ILE A 126 1.27 9.18 0.95
CA ILE A 126 2.41 9.09 0.04
C ILE A 126 3.57 9.87 0.63
N THR A 127 4.63 9.19 1.02
CA THR A 127 5.88 9.86 1.36
C THR A 127 6.73 10.00 0.11
N ILE A 128 7.13 11.22 -0.22
CA ILE A 128 8.07 11.51 -1.30
C ILE A 128 9.43 11.73 -0.67
N GLU A 129 10.36 10.83 -0.95
CA GLU A 129 11.74 10.93 -0.49
C GLU A 129 12.62 11.67 -1.51
N PRO A 130 13.64 12.44 -1.07
CA PRO A 130 14.49 13.24 -1.95
C PRO A 130 15.52 12.40 -2.71
N HIS A 131 15.08 11.30 -3.28
CA HIS A 131 15.87 10.39 -4.10
C HIS A 131 15.33 10.35 -5.52
N THR A 132 16.22 10.20 -6.50
CA THR A 132 15.88 9.99 -7.91
C THR A 132 16.33 8.60 -8.32
N PHE A 133 15.43 7.76 -8.83
CA PHE A 133 15.76 6.40 -9.26
C PHE A 133 16.02 6.30 -10.76
N ASN A 134 15.53 7.25 -11.57
CA ASN A 134 15.61 7.26 -13.04
C ASN A 134 14.97 6.04 -13.72
N GLY A 135 14.08 5.36 -13.03
CA GLY A 135 13.37 4.16 -13.44
C GLY A 135 13.10 3.25 -12.27
N GLY A 136 12.16 2.33 -12.42
CA GLY A 136 11.80 1.40 -11.36
C GLY A 136 10.33 0.97 -11.41
N VAL A 137 9.83 0.54 -10.26
CA VAL A 137 8.45 0.11 -10.07
C VAL A 137 7.56 1.31 -9.76
N ARG A 138 6.47 1.47 -10.51
CA ARG A 138 5.48 2.55 -10.29
C ARG A 138 4.46 2.15 -9.23
N ALA A 139 3.91 3.13 -8.51
CA ALA A 139 2.84 2.85 -7.55
C ALA A 139 1.54 2.42 -8.24
N PHE A 140 1.20 3.02 -9.39
CA PHE A 140 0.02 2.70 -10.18
C PHE A 140 0.39 2.43 -11.63
N SER A 141 -0.30 1.49 -12.28
CA SER A 141 -0.01 1.16 -13.68
C SER A 141 -0.54 2.21 -14.66
N TYR A 142 -1.60 2.92 -14.31
CA TYR A 142 -2.35 3.82 -15.23
C TYR A 142 -2.37 5.30 -14.79
N ILE A 143 -1.92 5.63 -13.56
CA ILE A 143 -1.81 7.02 -13.11
C ILE A 143 -0.33 7.39 -13.07
N ASN A 144 0.06 8.45 -13.80
CA ASN A 144 1.43 8.95 -13.71
C ASN A 144 1.62 9.74 -12.42
N PHE A 145 2.82 9.74 -11.86
CA PHE A 145 3.15 10.43 -10.62
C PHE A 145 2.76 11.91 -10.62
N LYS A 146 3.06 12.62 -11.70
CA LYS A 146 2.71 14.04 -11.88
C LYS A 146 1.20 14.31 -11.88
N ASP A 147 0.40 13.28 -12.15
CA ASP A 147 -1.06 13.37 -12.28
C ASP A 147 -1.79 12.94 -10.99
N TYR A 148 -1.09 12.51 -9.93
CA TYR A 148 -1.72 12.02 -8.69
C TYR A 148 -2.66 13.08 -8.08
N LYS A 149 -2.18 14.30 -7.89
CA LYS A 149 -2.98 15.36 -7.28
C LYS A 149 -4.25 15.68 -8.09
N PRO A 150 -4.20 16.04 -9.39
CA PRO A 150 -5.42 16.28 -10.15
C PRO A 150 -6.32 15.05 -10.25
N TYR A 151 -5.76 13.84 -10.35
CA TYR A 151 -6.53 12.60 -10.40
C TYR A 151 -7.35 12.40 -9.13
N PHE A 152 -6.73 12.41 -7.94
CA PHE A 152 -7.45 12.16 -6.68
C PHE A 152 -8.40 13.30 -6.33
N LEU A 153 -8.07 14.56 -6.63
CA LEU A 153 -9.01 15.67 -6.48
C LEU A 153 -10.26 15.47 -7.35
N SER A 154 -10.13 14.97 -8.58
CA SER A 154 -11.26 14.67 -9.47
C SER A 154 -12.13 13.50 -8.96
N LYS A 155 -11.59 12.66 -8.07
CA LYS A 155 -12.25 11.53 -7.43
C LYS A 155 -12.81 11.87 -6.02
N ASN A 156 -13.02 13.14 -5.75
CA ASN A 156 -13.59 13.65 -4.48
C ASN A 156 -12.70 13.41 -3.25
N TYR A 157 -11.37 13.48 -3.40
CA TYR A 157 -10.46 13.52 -2.26
C TYR A 157 -10.05 14.97 -1.95
N SER A 158 -9.86 15.28 -0.67
CA SER A 158 -9.10 16.46 -0.22
C SER A 158 -7.61 16.17 -0.30
N TYR A 159 -6.79 17.21 -0.25
CA TYR A 159 -5.32 17.11 -0.36
C TYR A 159 -4.67 17.91 0.76
N GLU A 160 -3.70 17.28 1.41
CA GLU A 160 -2.84 17.90 2.41
C GLU A 160 -1.38 17.53 2.12
N GLU A 161 -0.46 18.45 2.44
CA GLU A 161 0.97 18.24 2.29
C GLU A 161 1.70 18.71 3.54
N LYS A 162 2.66 17.92 4.00
CA LYS A 162 3.46 18.19 5.20
C LYS A 162 4.92 17.84 4.95
N THR A 163 5.83 18.78 5.25
CA THR A 163 7.25 18.49 5.32
C THR A 163 7.53 17.57 6.52
N LEU A 164 8.17 16.44 6.30
CA LEU A 164 8.51 15.47 7.36
C LEU A 164 9.82 15.80 8.07
N ASN A 165 10.83 16.27 7.32
CA ASN A 165 12.14 16.57 7.85
C ASN A 165 12.85 17.68 7.06
N ASN A 166 14.03 18.09 7.54
CA ASN A 166 14.86 19.12 6.90
C ASN A 166 15.63 18.61 5.67
N ASN A 167 15.60 17.29 5.40
CA ASN A 167 16.30 16.68 4.28
C ASN A 167 15.44 16.65 3.00
N GLY A 168 14.18 17.09 3.07
CA GLY A 168 13.30 17.24 1.93
C GLY A 168 12.26 16.11 1.76
N SER A 169 12.08 15.25 2.75
CA SER A 169 11.01 14.26 2.74
C SER A 169 9.66 14.95 2.98
N ILE A 170 8.67 14.62 2.16
CA ILE A 170 7.33 15.23 2.15
C ILE A 170 6.28 14.13 2.28
N LEU A 171 5.31 14.31 3.18
CA LEU A 171 4.11 13.48 3.26
C LEU A 171 2.95 14.17 2.57
N ILE A 172 2.35 13.49 1.61
CA ILE A 172 1.10 13.87 0.97
C ILE A 172 -0.01 12.96 1.48
N SER A 173 -1.13 13.55 1.84
CA SER A 173 -2.32 12.82 2.25
C SER A 173 -3.52 13.21 1.39
N PHE A 174 -4.25 12.20 0.93
CA PHE A 174 -5.55 12.36 0.28
C PHE A 174 -6.61 11.70 1.15
N ASN A 175 -7.67 12.43 1.49
CA ASN A 175 -8.78 11.92 2.28
C ASN A 175 -10.07 12.02 1.46
N LYS A 176 -10.79 10.91 1.33
CA LYS A 176 -12.06 10.87 0.58
C LYS A 176 -13.10 11.69 1.34
N ASN A 177 -13.71 12.64 0.64
CA ASN A 177 -14.78 13.45 1.23
C ASN A 177 -16.07 12.61 1.33
N SER A 178 -16.83 12.85 2.39
CA SER A 178 -18.11 12.18 2.66
C SER A 178 -19.17 12.55 1.64
#